data_8269e2d33392469118024fbc684a5f76
#
_entry.id   8269e2d33392469118024fbc684a5f76
#
_cell.length_a   1.000
_cell.length_b   1.000
_cell.length_c   1.000
_cell.angle_alpha   90.00
_cell.angle_beta   90.00
_cell.angle_gamma   90.00
#
_symmetry.space_group_name_H-M   'P 1'
#
loop_
_entity.id
_entity.type
_entity.pdbx_description
1 polymer ?
#
loop_
_entity_poly.entity_id
_entity_poly.type
_entity_poly.pdbx_seq_one_letter_code
_entity_poly.pdbx_strand_id
1 'polypeptide(L)'
;KDAIILLVVATILVSWMAEVLVHSVEYAADDMGLPHLFIGVILLPLFGNAAEHFTAVVVAGKDKMDLSFAISMGSSTQIAVFVAPVMILVAWAMNVPLTFEFGMLETVAAFLSVLIVNVIAADGKSNWLEGALLLGTYIVLGAAFLVHP
;
A
#
# COMPACT_ATOMS: atom_id res chain seq x y z
N LYS A 1 -30.38 4.64 -10.41
CA LYS A 1 -30.51 3.19 -10.24
C LYS A 1 -29.33 2.47 -10.92
N ASP A 2 -29.00 2.80 -12.16
CA ASP A 2 -27.96 2.14 -12.95
C ASP A 2 -26.56 2.33 -12.33
N ALA A 3 -26.27 3.48 -11.75
CA ALA A 3 -24.99 3.73 -11.07
C ALA A 3 -24.82 2.87 -9.80
N ILE A 4 -25.89 2.59 -9.07
CA ILE A 4 -25.83 1.73 -7.88
C ILE A 4 -25.63 0.28 -8.30
N ILE A 5 -26.32 -0.17 -9.34
CA ILE A 5 -26.13 -1.52 -9.88
C ILE A 5 -24.71 -1.69 -10.39
N LEU A 6 -24.19 -0.72 -11.14
CA LEU A 6 -22.81 -0.74 -11.63
C LEU A 6 -21.80 -0.78 -10.47
N LEU A 7 -22.02 0.01 -9.43
CA LEU A 7 -21.16 0.01 -8.25
C LEU A 7 -21.16 -1.36 -7.54
N VAL A 8 -22.33 -1.96 -7.33
CA VAL A 8 -22.45 -3.28 -6.70
C VAL A 8 -21.75 -4.35 -7.53
N VAL A 9 -21.99 -4.38 -8.85
CA VAL A 9 -21.34 -5.33 -9.75
C VAL A 9 -19.83 -5.15 -9.75
N ALA A 10 -19.35 -3.91 -9.84
CA ALA A 10 -17.92 -3.61 -9.79
C ALA A 10 -17.30 -4.03 -8.47
N THR A 11 -17.97 -3.78 -7.34
CA THR A 11 -17.48 -4.20 -6.01
C THR A 11 -17.37 -5.71 -5.90
N ILE A 12 -18.36 -6.46 -6.37
CA ILE A 12 -18.32 -7.94 -6.37
C ILE A 12 -17.16 -8.46 -7.23
N LEU A 13 -16.99 -7.91 -8.44
CA LEU A 13 -15.91 -8.31 -9.34
C LEU A 13 -14.53 -8.00 -8.74
N VAL A 14 -14.35 -6.81 -8.18
CA VAL A 14 -13.09 -6.42 -7.53
C VAL A 14 -12.80 -7.30 -6.31
N SER A 15 -13.80 -7.60 -5.49
CA SER A 15 -13.63 -8.49 -4.33
C SER A 15 -13.19 -9.89 -4.75
N TRP A 16 -13.82 -10.44 -5.78
CA TRP A 16 -13.43 -11.74 -6.32
C TRP A 16 -12.01 -11.74 -6.91
N MET A 17 -11.66 -10.71 -7.67
CA MET A 17 -10.30 -10.57 -8.21
C MET A 17 -9.25 -10.38 -7.11
N ALA A 18 -9.58 -9.65 -6.04
CA ALA A 18 -8.70 -9.48 -4.90
C ALA A 18 -8.43 -10.81 -4.17
N GLU A 19 -9.46 -11.64 -3.98
CA GLU A 19 -9.32 -12.97 -3.40
C GLU A 19 -8.39 -13.86 -4.25
N VAL A 20 -8.59 -13.89 -5.56
CA VAL A 20 -7.72 -14.63 -6.50
C VAL A 20 -6.29 -14.10 -6.45
N LEU A 21 -6.10 -12.78 -6.39
CA LEU A 21 -4.79 -12.15 -6.31
C LEU A 21 -4.05 -12.56 -5.01
N VAL A 22 -4.71 -12.42 -3.86
CA VAL A 22 -4.12 -12.77 -2.56
C VAL A 22 -3.71 -14.23 -2.55
N HIS A 23 -4.59 -15.13 -2.94
CA HIS A 23 -4.31 -16.57 -2.97
C HIS A 23 -3.16 -16.94 -3.93
N SER A 24 -3.10 -16.27 -5.09
CA SER A 24 -2.02 -16.48 -6.07
C SER A 24 -0.68 -15.97 -5.56
N VAL A 25 -0.67 -14.82 -4.88
CA VAL A 25 0.56 -14.24 -4.30
C VAL A 25 1.06 -15.10 -3.15
N GLU A 26 0.18 -15.56 -2.25
CA GLU A 26 0.54 -16.45 -1.15
C GLU A 26 1.13 -17.77 -1.68
N TYR A 27 0.47 -18.41 -2.64
CA TYR A 27 0.96 -19.65 -3.23
C TYR A 27 2.35 -19.49 -3.89
N ALA A 28 2.54 -18.42 -4.67
CA ALA A 28 3.82 -18.16 -5.32
C ALA A 28 4.92 -17.83 -4.29
N ALA A 29 4.57 -17.14 -3.22
CA ALA A 29 5.51 -16.76 -2.18
C ALA A 29 5.95 -17.97 -1.33
N ASP A 30 5.04 -18.88 -1.02
CA ASP A 30 5.35 -20.14 -0.33
C ASP A 30 6.27 -21.03 -1.18
N ASP A 31 6.00 -21.13 -2.49
CA ASP A 31 6.83 -21.87 -3.44
C ASP A 31 8.24 -21.26 -3.56
N MET A 32 8.36 -19.95 -3.46
CA MET A 32 9.63 -19.22 -3.49
C MET A 32 10.32 -19.11 -2.12
N GLY A 33 9.68 -19.53 -1.05
CA GLY A 33 10.19 -19.45 0.32
C GLY A 33 10.33 -18.01 0.84
N LEU A 34 9.42 -17.11 0.42
CA LEU A 34 9.44 -15.71 0.85
C LEU A 34 8.82 -15.54 2.25
N PRO A 35 9.38 -14.63 3.09
CA PRO A 35 8.80 -14.35 4.40
C PRO A 35 7.38 -13.78 4.29
N HIS A 36 6.45 -14.23 5.12
CA HIS A 36 5.07 -13.74 5.15
C HIS A 36 4.99 -12.22 5.39
N LEU A 37 5.91 -11.68 6.18
CA LEU A 37 6.02 -10.25 6.44
C LEU A 37 6.33 -9.46 5.16
N PHE A 38 7.27 -9.96 4.34
CA PHE A 38 7.59 -9.36 3.05
C PHE A 38 6.39 -9.40 2.08
N ILE A 39 5.65 -10.50 2.07
CA ILE A 39 4.44 -10.64 1.27
C ILE A 39 3.40 -9.59 1.67
N GLY A 40 3.10 -9.50 2.97
CA GLY A 40 2.07 -8.60 3.50
C GLY A 40 2.41 -7.12 3.41
N VAL A 41 3.68 -6.76 3.60
CA VAL A 41 4.12 -5.35 3.63
C VAL A 41 4.53 -4.83 2.25
N ILE A 42 5.07 -5.68 1.38
CA ILE A 42 5.62 -5.26 0.08
C ILE A 42 4.77 -5.76 -1.10
N LEU A 43 4.57 -7.08 -1.22
CA LEU A 43 3.95 -7.64 -2.42
C LEU A 43 2.46 -7.35 -2.51
N LEU A 44 1.70 -7.59 -1.46
CA LEU A 44 0.25 -7.36 -1.46
C LEU A 44 -0.11 -5.89 -1.68
N PRO A 45 0.53 -4.90 -1.00
CA PRO A 45 0.27 -3.49 -1.29
C PRO A 45 0.71 -3.06 -2.68
N LEU A 46 1.81 -3.59 -3.21
CA LEU A 46 2.28 -3.26 -4.55
C LEU A 46 1.26 -3.66 -5.62
N PHE A 47 0.73 -4.86 -5.54
CA PHE A 47 -0.27 -5.35 -6.49
C PHE A 47 -1.68 -4.83 -6.18
N GLY A 48 -2.06 -4.75 -4.90
CA GLY A 48 -3.36 -4.25 -4.48
C GLY A 48 -3.60 -2.79 -4.85
N ASN A 49 -2.55 -1.96 -4.78
CA ASN A 49 -2.61 -0.53 -5.14
C ASN A 49 -2.07 -0.24 -6.56
N ALA A 50 -1.95 -1.24 -7.42
CA ALA A 50 -1.40 -1.06 -8.77
C ALA A 50 -2.15 -0.01 -9.60
N ALA A 51 -3.47 0.09 -9.42
CA ALA A 51 -4.30 1.08 -10.13
C ALA A 51 -3.99 2.51 -9.69
N GLU A 52 -3.81 2.75 -8.39
CA GLU A 52 -3.39 4.05 -7.84
C GLU A 52 -1.98 4.41 -8.30
N HIS A 53 -1.03 3.47 -8.22
CA HIS A 53 0.33 3.68 -8.71
C HIS A 53 0.35 4.07 -10.19
N PHE A 54 -0.36 3.32 -11.03
CA PHE A 54 -0.47 3.62 -12.45
C PHE A 54 -1.08 4.99 -12.70
N THR A 55 -2.17 5.31 -12.00
CA THR A 55 -2.85 6.61 -12.13
C THR A 55 -1.95 7.75 -11.71
N ALA A 56 -1.25 7.64 -10.59
CA ALA A 56 -0.32 8.65 -10.10
C ALA A 56 0.82 8.91 -11.11
N VAL A 57 1.40 7.85 -11.68
CA VAL A 57 2.45 7.97 -12.70
C VAL A 57 1.95 8.62 -13.98
N VAL A 58 0.77 8.22 -14.49
CA VAL A 58 0.16 8.81 -15.69
C VAL A 58 -0.15 10.29 -15.50
N VAL A 59 -0.63 10.67 -14.33
CA VAL A 59 -0.97 12.06 -14.00
C VAL A 59 0.30 12.90 -13.84
N ALA A 60 1.35 12.37 -13.21
CA ALA A 60 2.66 13.01 -13.13
C ALA A 60 3.25 13.25 -14.54
N GLY A 61 3.16 12.26 -15.43
CA GLY A 61 3.59 12.38 -16.82
C GLY A 61 2.81 13.42 -17.65
N LYS A 62 1.66 13.90 -17.14
CA LYS A 62 0.88 15.00 -17.70
C LYS A 62 1.17 16.36 -17.03
N ASP A 63 2.29 16.44 -16.33
CA ASP A 63 2.74 17.64 -15.61
C ASP A 63 1.75 18.11 -14.50
N LYS A 64 1.05 17.14 -13.89
CA LYS A 64 0.12 17.38 -12.77
C LYS A 64 0.66 16.73 -11.48
N MET A 65 1.83 17.18 -11.05
CA MET A 65 2.55 16.58 -9.92
C MET A 65 1.76 16.70 -8.60
N ASP A 66 1.10 17.84 -8.35
CA ASP A 66 0.27 18.04 -7.15
C ASP A 66 -0.85 16.99 -7.05
N LEU A 67 -1.48 16.67 -8.18
CA LEU A 67 -2.52 15.64 -8.22
C LEU A 67 -1.93 14.24 -8.02
N SER A 68 -0.77 13.94 -8.59
CA SER A 68 -0.06 12.68 -8.37
C SER A 68 0.29 12.49 -6.89
N PHE A 69 0.84 13.53 -6.28
CA PHE A 69 1.16 13.53 -4.85
C PHE A 69 -0.10 13.35 -3.99
N ALA A 70 -1.18 14.07 -4.32
CA ALA A 70 -2.46 13.96 -3.60
C ALA A 70 -3.07 12.55 -3.70
N ILE A 71 -2.95 11.86 -4.84
CA ILE A 71 -3.40 10.48 -5.00
C ILE A 71 -2.61 9.56 -4.07
N SER A 72 -1.28 9.65 -4.07
CA SER A 72 -0.41 8.79 -3.27
C SER A 72 -0.59 9.00 -1.76
N MET A 73 -0.62 10.26 -1.31
CA MET A 73 -0.80 10.61 0.10
C MET A 73 -2.23 10.34 0.58
N GLY A 74 -3.21 10.62 -0.26
CA GLY A 74 -4.62 10.37 0.03
C GLY A 74 -4.91 8.89 0.24
N SER A 75 -4.40 8.03 -0.64
CA SER A 75 -4.53 6.57 -0.51
C SER A 75 -3.90 6.06 0.78
N SER A 76 -2.66 6.45 1.09
CA SER A 76 -1.96 6.05 2.32
C SER A 76 -2.71 6.50 3.57
N THR A 77 -3.20 7.74 3.60
CA THR A 77 -3.97 8.30 4.72
C THR A 77 -5.30 7.57 4.87
N GLN A 78 -6.00 7.27 3.79
CA GLN A 78 -7.26 6.53 3.80
C GLN A 78 -7.09 5.13 4.38
N ILE A 79 -6.03 4.42 4.01
CA ILE A 79 -5.71 3.11 4.58
C ILE A 79 -5.47 3.22 6.09
N ALA A 80 -4.62 4.14 6.52
CA ALA A 80 -4.21 4.26 7.92
C ALA A 80 -5.36 4.72 8.84
N VAL A 81 -6.16 5.70 8.41
CA VAL A 81 -7.16 6.36 9.27
C VAL A 81 -8.54 5.73 9.17
N PHE A 82 -8.87 5.12 8.04
CA PHE A 82 -10.20 4.54 7.80
C PHE A 82 -10.18 3.02 7.66
N VAL A 83 -9.41 2.48 6.71
CA VAL A 83 -9.48 1.05 6.38
C VAL A 83 -8.96 0.20 7.54
N ALA A 84 -7.81 0.52 8.12
CA ALA A 84 -7.23 -0.27 9.19
C ALA A 84 -8.11 -0.31 10.46
N PRO A 85 -8.66 0.80 10.97
CA PRO A 85 -9.63 0.76 12.08
C PRO A 85 -10.89 -0.03 11.74
N VAL A 86 -11.45 0.12 10.53
CA VAL A 86 -12.63 -0.65 10.11
C VAL A 86 -12.33 -2.14 10.09
N MET A 87 -11.18 -2.55 9.57
CA MET A 87 -10.77 -3.96 9.53
C MET A 87 -10.66 -4.57 10.94
N ILE A 88 -10.16 -3.82 11.92
CA ILE A 88 -10.10 -4.28 13.31
C ILE A 88 -11.51 -4.44 13.90
N LEU A 89 -12.41 -3.48 13.64
CA LEU A 89 -13.79 -3.59 14.11
C LEU A 89 -14.51 -4.79 13.50
N VAL A 90 -14.30 -5.06 12.21
CA VAL A 90 -14.85 -6.23 11.52
C VAL A 90 -14.26 -7.52 12.11
N ALA A 91 -12.94 -7.59 12.29
CA ALA A 91 -12.26 -8.73 12.88
C ALA A 91 -12.77 -9.01 14.30
N TRP A 92 -12.94 -7.95 15.11
CA TRP A 92 -13.53 -8.07 16.44
C TRP A 92 -14.97 -8.65 16.39
N ALA A 93 -15.81 -8.15 15.48
CA ALA A 93 -17.17 -8.66 15.29
C ALA A 93 -17.20 -10.13 14.82
N MET A 94 -16.19 -10.57 14.08
CA MET A 94 -16.02 -11.95 13.60
C MET A 94 -15.26 -12.86 14.57
N ASN A 95 -14.83 -12.36 15.74
CA ASN A 95 -13.98 -13.06 16.70
C ASN A 95 -12.64 -13.52 16.13
N VAL A 96 -12.07 -12.76 15.19
CA VAL A 96 -10.73 -12.96 14.64
C VAL A 96 -9.75 -12.09 15.43
N PRO A 97 -8.62 -12.64 15.94
CA PRO A 97 -7.65 -11.87 16.69
C PRO A 97 -6.82 -11.00 15.72
N LEU A 98 -7.23 -9.76 15.53
CA LEU A 98 -6.49 -8.74 14.77
C LEU A 98 -6.25 -7.53 15.67
N THR A 99 -5.00 -7.15 15.83
CA THR A 99 -4.56 -6.02 16.68
C THR A 99 -3.68 -5.04 15.91
N PHE A 100 -3.47 -3.85 16.46
CA PHE A 100 -2.48 -2.87 15.98
C PHE A 100 -1.08 -3.12 16.57
N GLU A 101 -0.77 -4.35 16.93
CA GLU A 101 0.57 -4.69 17.42
C GLU A 101 1.51 -4.91 16.24
N PHE A 102 2.35 -3.92 15.99
CA PHE A 102 3.37 -3.98 14.97
C PHE A 102 4.72 -4.37 15.61
N GLY A 103 5.49 -5.16 14.91
CA GLY A 103 6.86 -5.44 15.29
C GLY A 103 7.74 -4.19 15.24
N MET A 104 8.95 -4.31 15.78
CA MET A 104 9.87 -3.16 15.83
C MET A 104 10.29 -2.71 14.42
N LEU A 105 10.49 -3.67 13.50
CA LEU A 105 10.87 -3.36 12.13
C LEU A 105 9.79 -2.58 11.38
N GLU A 106 8.52 -3.04 11.47
CA GLU A 106 7.39 -2.36 10.83
C GLU A 106 7.18 -0.96 11.40
N THR A 107 7.29 -0.82 12.72
CA THR A 107 7.13 0.48 13.40
C THR A 107 8.22 1.46 12.96
N VAL A 108 9.48 1.04 12.94
CA VAL A 108 10.61 1.86 12.50
C VAL A 108 10.49 2.18 11.01
N ALA A 109 10.15 1.21 10.18
CA ALA A 109 9.95 1.42 8.74
C ALA A 109 8.85 2.44 8.45
N ALA A 110 7.70 2.33 9.13
CA ALA A 110 6.61 3.27 8.99
C ALA A 110 7.02 4.69 9.42
N PHE A 111 7.67 4.83 10.58
CA PHE A 111 8.16 6.11 11.08
C PHE A 111 9.16 6.77 10.12
N LEU A 112 10.16 6.01 9.66
CA LEU A 112 11.16 6.50 8.70
C LEU A 112 10.53 6.89 7.37
N SER A 113 9.59 6.11 6.85
CA SER A 113 8.88 6.42 5.61
C SER A 113 8.14 7.75 5.70
N VAL A 114 7.39 7.98 6.78
CA VAL A 114 6.67 9.23 7.01
C VAL A 114 7.66 10.40 7.16
N LEU A 115 8.74 10.21 7.90
CA LEU A 115 9.77 11.25 8.10
C LEU A 115 10.42 11.65 6.77
N ILE A 116 10.83 10.68 5.95
CA ILE A 116 11.48 10.93 4.64
C ILE A 116 10.51 11.66 3.70
N VAL A 117 9.27 11.22 3.61
CA VAL A 117 8.26 11.88 2.76
C VAL A 117 8.01 13.32 3.24
N ASN A 118 7.91 13.56 4.56
CA ASN A 118 7.75 14.91 5.09
C ASN A 118 8.93 15.82 4.74
N VAL A 119 10.15 15.32 4.86
CA VAL A 119 11.36 16.11 4.54
C VAL A 119 11.39 16.46 3.05
N ILE A 120 11.10 15.49 2.18
CA ILE A 120 11.07 15.68 0.73
C ILE A 120 9.95 16.63 0.31
N ALA A 121 8.77 16.52 0.91
CA ALA A 121 7.62 17.37 0.58
C ALA A 121 7.68 18.79 1.18
N ALA A 122 8.64 19.08 2.07
CA ALA A 122 8.68 20.31 2.85
C ALA A 122 8.86 21.59 2.02
N ASP A 123 9.55 21.53 0.88
CA ASP A 123 9.79 22.69 0.01
C ASP A 123 8.70 22.90 -1.06
N GLY A 124 7.72 21.99 -1.16
CA GLY A 124 6.63 22.06 -2.12
C GLY A 124 7.08 21.98 -3.60
N LYS A 125 8.25 21.45 -3.84
CA LYS A 125 8.81 21.23 -5.18
C LYS A 125 9.01 19.74 -5.41
N SER A 126 9.14 19.33 -6.64
CA SER A 126 9.49 17.96 -6.99
C SER A 126 10.65 17.95 -7.99
N ASN A 127 11.59 17.06 -7.78
CA ASN A 127 12.66 16.81 -8.70
C ASN A 127 12.95 15.30 -8.84
N TRP A 128 13.65 14.94 -9.92
CA TRP A 128 13.93 13.53 -10.21
C TRP A 128 14.79 12.85 -9.13
N LEU A 129 15.68 13.60 -8.46
CA LEU A 129 16.55 13.07 -7.41
C LEU A 129 15.75 12.66 -6.17
N GLU A 130 14.77 13.45 -5.77
CA GLU A 130 13.84 13.12 -4.68
C GLU A 130 13.04 11.87 -4.99
N GLY A 131 12.56 11.75 -6.24
CA GLY A 131 11.91 10.52 -6.70
C GLY A 131 12.84 9.31 -6.65
N ALA A 132 14.10 9.46 -7.06
CA ALA A 132 15.09 8.39 -6.97
C ALA A 132 15.40 8.00 -5.52
N LEU A 133 15.47 8.97 -4.59
CA LEU A 133 15.66 8.71 -3.16
C LEU A 133 14.47 7.96 -2.55
N LEU A 134 13.23 8.31 -2.91
CA LEU A 134 12.04 7.61 -2.46
C LEU A 134 12.01 6.15 -2.96
N LEU A 135 12.32 5.92 -4.24
CA LEU A 135 12.44 4.57 -4.78
C LEU A 135 13.57 3.78 -4.12
N GLY A 136 14.72 4.40 -3.91
CA GLY A 136 15.84 3.79 -3.19
C GLY A 136 15.46 3.39 -1.76
N THR A 137 14.76 4.26 -1.05
CA THR A 137 14.23 3.97 0.30
C THR A 137 13.27 2.79 0.26
N TYR A 138 12.35 2.73 -0.70
CA TYR A 138 11.42 1.62 -0.84
C TYR A 138 12.15 0.28 -1.09
N ILE A 139 13.17 0.29 -1.94
CA ILE A 139 13.99 -0.90 -2.22
C ILE A 139 14.75 -1.36 -0.97
N VAL A 140 15.33 -0.44 -0.21
CA VAL A 140 16.06 -0.76 1.04
C VAL A 140 15.11 -1.34 2.08
N LEU A 141 13.93 -0.74 2.28
CA LEU A 141 12.93 -1.28 3.19
C LEU A 141 12.43 -2.66 2.73
N GLY A 142 12.17 -2.82 1.43
CA GLY A 142 11.80 -4.12 0.86
C GLY A 142 12.85 -5.20 1.12
N ALA A 143 14.14 -4.87 0.92
CA ALA A 143 15.23 -5.78 1.23
C ALA A 143 15.32 -6.11 2.73
N ALA A 144 15.07 -5.14 3.60
CA ALA A 144 15.04 -5.37 5.05
C ALA A 144 13.93 -6.36 5.44
N PHE A 145 12.72 -6.22 4.89
CA PHE A 145 11.62 -7.15 5.13
C PHE A 145 11.84 -8.53 4.50
N LEU A 146 12.61 -8.60 3.41
CA LEU A 146 12.94 -9.86 2.76
C LEU A 146 13.96 -10.69 3.60
N VAL A 147 14.89 -10.02 4.28
CA VAL A 147 15.95 -10.68 5.06
C VAL A 147 15.52 -10.92 6.51
N HIS A 148 14.51 -10.21 6.99
CA HIS A 148 14.01 -10.35 8.36
C HIS A 148 13.07 -11.57 8.43
N PRO A 149 13.40 -12.57 9.26
CA PRO A 149 12.60 -13.79 9.41
C PRO A 149 11.27 -13.54 10.11
#